data_99466961d9c177e24caf83509fe87d29
#
_entry.id   99466961d9c177e24caf83509fe87d29
#
_cell.length_a   1.000
_cell.length_b   1.000
_cell.length_c   1.000
_cell.angle_alpha   90.00
_cell.angle_beta   90.00
_cell.angle_gamma   90.00
#
_symmetry.space_group_name_H-M   'P 1'
#
loop_
_entity.id
_entity.type
_entity.pdbx_description
1 polymer ?
#
loop_
_entity_poly.entity_id
_entity_poly.type
_entity_poly.pdbx_seq_one_letter_code
_entity_poly.pdbx_strand_id
1 'polypeptide(L)'
;MSDIQHLPDGIYEEVVSQSLEEKIKKALADKTIWANFEDLDSHEAVPYLAKYLEKLVRLTLKDIADEDRTGKESKQREVSVINRLIQELVKQADILQGKEEVVKENFLLTSLEHRRNKIKEQEWVRPETPLTRSFLFTNDKAEASMASELSREILSSDRIDFLVSFIKFSGLTMILPDLRRFTERGGQLRVITTTYMGLPMPRL
;
A
#
# COMPACT_ATOMS: atom_id res chain seq x y z
N MET A 1 6.85 -34.99 -7.91
CA MET A 1 6.36 -35.41 -6.59
C MET A 1 6.10 -34.13 -5.82
N SER A 2 4.83 -33.78 -5.69
CA SER A 2 4.39 -32.51 -5.10
C SER A 2 4.66 -32.53 -3.60
N ASP A 3 5.46 -31.57 -3.15
CA ASP A 3 5.63 -31.28 -1.74
C ASP A 3 4.26 -31.11 -1.09
N ILE A 4 3.89 -32.08 -0.26
CA ILE A 4 2.77 -31.95 0.66
C ILE A 4 3.22 -30.92 1.67
N GLN A 5 2.91 -29.64 1.41
CA GLN A 5 3.20 -28.58 2.36
C GLN A 5 2.44 -28.88 3.65
N HIS A 6 3.18 -29.36 4.61
CA HIS A 6 2.73 -29.58 5.98
C HIS A 6 2.32 -28.20 6.54
N LEU A 7 1.11 -28.12 7.10
CA LEU A 7 0.72 -26.92 7.84
C LEU A 7 1.53 -26.90 9.15
N PRO A 8 2.40 -25.91 9.37
CA PRO A 8 3.16 -25.81 10.60
C PRO A 8 2.24 -25.51 11.79
N ASP A 9 2.66 -25.88 12.99
CA ASP A 9 1.97 -25.46 14.20
C ASP A 9 2.05 -23.93 14.34
N GLY A 10 0.92 -23.32 14.72
CA GLY A 10 0.87 -21.87 14.86
C GLY A 10 -0.54 -21.32 15.01
N ILE A 11 -0.61 -20.00 15.16
CA ILE A 11 -1.85 -19.24 15.14
C ILE A 11 -2.16 -18.87 13.70
N TYR A 12 -3.38 -19.14 13.26
CA TYR A 12 -3.87 -18.84 11.91
C TYR A 12 -5.03 -17.87 11.99
N GLU A 13 -5.07 -16.98 11.04
CA GLU A 13 -6.13 -15.98 10.85
C GLU A 13 -6.45 -15.89 9.36
N GLU A 14 -6.89 -17.03 8.80
CA GLU A 14 -7.13 -17.18 7.37
C GLU A 14 -8.54 -17.70 7.08
N VAL A 15 -9.17 -17.15 6.04
CA VAL A 15 -10.43 -17.68 5.50
C VAL A 15 -10.21 -19.11 5.00
N VAL A 16 -11.06 -20.04 5.43
CA VAL A 16 -10.94 -21.44 5.05
C VAL A 16 -11.44 -21.64 3.62
N SER A 17 -10.51 -21.76 2.69
CA SER A 17 -10.81 -22.15 1.30
C SER A 17 -10.87 -23.66 1.16
N GLN A 18 -11.43 -24.17 0.05
CA GLN A 18 -11.45 -25.61 -0.23
C GLN A 18 -10.06 -26.24 -0.17
N SER A 19 -9.06 -25.57 -0.74
CA SER A 19 -7.68 -26.07 -0.72
C SER A 19 -7.08 -26.08 0.69
N LEU A 20 -7.42 -25.10 1.53
CA LEU A 20 -6.99 -25.07 2.92
C LEU A 20 -7.71 -26.14 3.74
N GLU A 21 -9.02 -26.32 3.53
CA GLU A 21 -9.80 -27.38 4.17
C GLU A 21 -9.23 -28.78 3.89
N GLU A 22 -8.83 -29.05 2.65
CA GLU A 22 -8.20 -30.33 2.30
C GLU A 22 -6.86 -30.53 3.02
N LYS A 23 -6.05 -29.48 3.16
CA LYS A 23 -4.79 -29.53 3.91
C LYS A 23 -5.05 -29.79 5.39
N ILE A 24 -6.03 -29.10 5.99
CA ILE A 24 -6.44 -29.31 7.37
C ILE A 24 -6.93 -30.74 7.59
N LYS A 25 -7.80 -31.28 6.71
CA LYS A 25 -8.28 -32.67 6.79
C LYS A 25 -7.12 -33.65 6.75
N LYS A 26 -6.12 -33.44 5.92
CA LYS A 26 -4.90 -34.27 5.88
C LYS A 26 -4.08 -34.15 7.16
N ALA A 27 -3.93 -32.96 7.71
CA ALA A 27 -3.22 -32.73 8.97
C ALA A 27 -3.94 -33.42 10.15
N LEU A 28 -5.28 -33.31 10.22
CA LEU A 28 -6.11 -33.94 11.27
C LEU A 28 -6.14 -35.46 11.19
N ALA A 29 -5.67 -36.09 10.11
CA ALA A 29 -5.47 -37.53 10.06
C ALA A 29 -4.40 -38.00 11.07
N ASP A 30 -3.48 -37.10 11.44
CA ASP A 30 -2.63 -37.28 12.62
C ASP A 30 -3.45 -36.93 13.87
N LYS A 31 -3.73 -37.90 14.69
CA LYS A 31 -4.55 -37.77 15.92
C LYS A 31 -3.92 -36.87 16.99
N THR A 32 -2.71 -36.41 16.79
CA THR A 32 -2.00 -35.47 17.70
C THR A 32 -2.21 -34.01 17.33
N ILE A 33 -2.79 -33.73 16.16
CA ILE A 33 -3.05 -32.37 15.65
C ILE A 33 -4.50 -32.00 15.91
N TRP A 34 -4.71 -30.76 16.36
CA TRP A 34 -6.03 -30.18 16.63
C TRP A 34 -6.15 -28.87 15.85
N ALA A 35 -7.31 -28.61 15.26
CA ALA A 35 -7.64 -27.36 14.60
C ALA A 35 -8.84 -26.70 15.29
N ASN A 36 -8.72 -25.43 15.59
CA ASN A 36 -9.81 -24.60 16.11
C ASN A 36 -10.38 -23.76 14.98
N PHE A 37 -11.69 -23.60 14.97
CA PHE A 37 -12.40 -22.78 14.00
C PHE A 37 -13.34 -21.84 14.76
N GLU A 38 -13.49 -20.65 14.23
CA GLU A 38 -14.48 -19.68 14.68
C GLU A 38 -15.36 -19.31 13.49
N ASP A 39 -16.65 -19.04 13.77
CA ASP A 39 -17.56 -18.56 12.74
C ASP A 39 -17.15 -17.14 12.35
N LEU A 40 -17.14 -16.89 11.06
CA LEU A 40 -16.84 -15.56 10.54
C LEU A 40 -18.02 -14.62 10.81
N ASP A 41 -17.90 -13.77 11.82
CA ASP A 41 -18.93 -12.79 12.17
C ASP A 41 -19.24 -11.88 10.96
N SER A 42 -20.52 -11.56 10.78
CA SER A 42 -20.99 -10.73 9.66
C SER A 42 -20.32 -9.33 9.61
N HIS A 43 -19.95 -8.77 10.77
CA HIS A 43 -19.25 -7.49 10.86
C HIS A 43 -17.76 -7.59 10.53
N GLU A 44 -17.14 -8.72 10.81
CA GLU A 44 -15.72 -8.97 10.56
C GLU A 44 -15.45 -9.66 9.22
N ALA A 45 -16.48 -10.25 8.61
CA ALA A 45 -16.36 -10.97 7.35
C ALA A 45 -15.76 -10.11 6.21
N VAL A 46 -16.16 -8.85 6.13
CA VAL A 46 -15.78 -7.97 5.02
C VAL A 46 -14.25 -7.79 4.91
N PRO A 47 -13.50 -7.43 5.95
CA PRO A 47 -12.06 -7.28 5.85
C PRO A 47 -11.34 -8.59 5.53
N TYR A 48 -11.76 -9.72 6.10
CA TYR A 48 -11.15 -11.02 5.83
C TYR A 48 -11.38 -11.49 4.40
N LEU A 49 -12.60 -11.38 3.90
CA LEU A 49 -12.95 -11.77 2.53
C LEU A 49 -12.28 -10.85 1.49
N ALA A 50 -12.24 -9.53 1.75
CA ALA A 50 -11.56 -8.57 0.90
C ALA A 50 -10.05 -8.86 0.81
N LYS A 51 -9.40 -9.12 1.95
CA LYS A 51 -7.97 -9.48 2.01
C LYS A 51 -7.68 -10.81 1.31
N TYR A 52 -8.58 -11.78 1.45
CA TYR A 52 -8.46 -13.06 0.74
C TYR A 52 -8.56 -12.86 -0.78
N LEU A 53 -9.55 -12.08 -1.25
CA LEU A 53 -9.70 -11.74 -2.66
C LEU A 53 -8.46 -10.98 -3.20
N GLU A 54 -7.96 -9.99 -2.46
CA GLU A 54 -6.73 -9.28 -2.81
C GLU A 54 -5.55 -10.25 -3.00
N LYS A 55 -5.37 -11.21 -2.08
CA LYS A 55 -4.33 -12.24 -2.18
C LYS A 55 -4.43 -13.03 -3.48
N LEU A 56 -5.65 -13.48 -3.83
CA LEU A 56 -5.88 -14.24 -5.06
C LEU A 56 -5.61 -13.41 -6.31
N VAL A 57 -6.12 -12.17 -6.35
CA VAL A 57 -5.89 -11.24 -7.46
C VAL A 57 -4.39 -10.99 -7.64
N ARG A 58 -3.67 -10.71 -6.58
CA ARG A 58 -2.22 -10.48 -6.61
C ARG A 58 -1.45 -11.69 -7.14
N LEU A 59 -1.79 -12.90 -6.71
CA LEU A 59 -1.15 -14.13 -7.19
C LEU A 59 -1.43 -14.35 -8.68
N THR A 60 -2.69 -14.17 -9.12
CA THR A 60 -3.07 -14.32 -10.53
C THR A 60 -2.36 -13.31 -11.42
N LEU A 61 -2.31 -12.03 -11.02
CA LEU A 61 -1.62 -11.00 -11.80
C LEU A 61 -0.11 -11.25 -11.86
N LYS A 62 0.49 -11.75 -10.78
CA LYS A 62 1.89 -12.13 -10.76
C LYS A 62 2.18 -13.29 -11.71
N ASP A 63 1.34 -14.33 -11.69
CA ASP A 63 1.47 -15.49 -12.56
C ASP A 63 1.40 -15.08 -14.05
N ILE A 64 0.44 -14.22 -14.42
CA ILE A 64 0.31 -13.65 -15.77
C ILE A 64 1.57 -12.84 -16.15
N ALA A 65 2.11 -12.04 -15.23
CA ALA A 65 3.30 -11.24 -15.48
C ALA A 65 4.55 -12.12 -15.67
N ASP A 66 4.67 -13.20 -14.90
CA ASP A 66 5.81 -14.13 -14.97
C ASP A 66 5.81 -14.97 -16.27
N GLU A 67 4.61 -15.22 -16.87
CA GLU A 67 4.49 -15.94 -18.16
C GLU A 67 5.01 -15.13 -19.36
N ASP A 68 4.88 -13.79 -19.33
CA ASP A 68 5.24 -12.92 -20.46
C ASP A 68 6.54 -12.16 -20.20
N ARG A 69 7.64 -12.67 -20.73
CA ARG A 69 8.96 -12.03 -20.66
C ARG A 69 9.06 -10.70 -21.43
N THR A 70 8.13 -10.42 -22.32
CA THR A 70 8.14 -9.19 -23.16
C THR A 70 7.34 -8.06 -22.52
N GLY A 71 6.44 -8.34 -21.59
CA GLY A 71 5.66 -7.41 -20.80
C GLY A 71 4.58 -6.65 -21.57
N LYS A 72 4.35 -6.93 -22.85
CA LYS A 72 3.34 -6.21 -23.65
C LYS A 72 1.97 -6.90 -23.66
N GLU A 73 1.98 -8.23 -23.77
CA GLU A 73 0.74 -9.03 -23.80
C GLU A 73 0.21 -9.27 -22.38
N SER A 74 1.11 -9.40 -21.39
CA SER A 74 0.73 -9.57 -19.98
C SER A 74 -0.14 -8.42 -19.47
N LYS A 75 0.22 -7.16 -19.74
CA LYS A 75 -0.54 -5.99 -19.29
C LYS A 75 -1.98 -5.97 -19.79
N GLN A 76 -2.22 -6.38 -21.05
CA GLN A 76 -3.57 -6.48 -21.57
C GLN A 76 -4.37 -7.62 -20.93
N ARG A 77 -3.70 -8.76 -20.68
CA ARG A 77 -4.31 -9.90 -19.98
C ARG A 77 -4.63 -9.55 -18.54
N GLU A 78 -3.74 -8.88 -17.83
CA GLU A 78 -3.94 -8.41 -16.46
C GLU A 78 -5.18 -7.49 -16.38
N VAL A 79 -5.25 -6.47 -17.22
CA VAL A 79 -6.41 -5.55 -17.29
C VAL A 79 -7.68 -6.30 -17.66
N SER A 80 -7.63 -7.26 -18.59
CA SER A 80 -8.79 -8.07 -18.96
C SER A 80 -9.32 -8.90 -17.78
N VAL A 81 -8.44 -9.51 -17.00
CA VAL A 81 -8.82 -10.26 -15.79
C VAL A 81 -9.49 -9.34 -14.77
N ILE A 82 -8.88 -8.19 -14.48
CA ILE A 82 -9.45 -7.21 -13.55
C ILE A 82 -10.80 -6.71 -14.03
N ASN A 83 -10.95 -6.39 -15.32
CA ASN A 83 -12.23 -5.91 -15.87
C ASN A 83 -13.35 -6.96 -15.77
N ARG A 84 -13.05 -8.25 -15.92
CA ARG A 84 -14.04 -9.31 -15.70
C ARG A 84 -14.49 -9.37 -14.24
N LEU A 85 -13.55 -9.26 -13.29
CA LEU A 85 -13.88 -9.21 -11.87
C LEU A 85 -14.72 -7.97 -11.53
N ILE A 86 -14.36 -6.79 -12.06
CA ILE A 86 -15.13 -5.57 -11.87
C ILE A 86 -16.54 -5.73 -12.39
N GLN A 87 -16.71 -6.27 -13.59
CA GLN A 87 -18.05 -6.51 -14.19
C GLN A 87 -18.91 -7.42 -13.32
N GLU A 88 -18.31 -8.46 -12.70
CA GLU A 88 -19.06 -9.34 -11.81
C GLU A 88 -19.43 -8.64 -10.50
N LEU A 89 -18.51 -7.87 -9.91
CA LEU A 89 -18.78 -7.08 -8.70
C LEU A 89 -19.87 -6.02 -8.94
N VAL A 90 -19.83 -5.33 -10.07
CA VAL A 90 -20.84 -4.30 -10.41
C VAL A 90 -22.25 -4.90 -10.51
N LYS A 91 -22.40 -6.15 -10.97
CA LYS A 91 -23.70 -6.82 -11.01
C LYS A 91 -24.29 -7.11 -9.62
N GLN A 92 -23.42 -7.29 -8.61
CA GLN A 92 -23.81 -7.65 -7.27
C GLN A 92 -23.99 -6.45 -6.33
N ALA A 93 -23.49 -5.26 -6.72
CA ALA A 93 -23.44 -4.11 -5.85
C ALA A 93 -24.21 -2.92 -6.44
N ASP A 94 -25.38 -2.61 -5.90
CA ASP A 94 -26.21 -1.47 -6.34
C ASP A 94 -25.46 -0.13 -6.28
N ILE A 95 -24.55 0.03 -5.31
CA ILE A 95 -23.73 1.24 -5.17
C ILE A 95 -22.81 1.50 -6.37
N LEU A 96 -22.47 0.46 -7.15
CA LEU A 96 -21.63 0.55 -8.34
C LEU A 96 -22.43 0.66 -9.62
N GLN A 97 -23.76 0.52 -9.58
CA GLN A 97 -24.62 0.60 -10.77
C GLN A 97 -24.52 1.97 -11.41
N GLY A 98 -24.36 1.99 -12.74
CA GLY A 98 -24.21 3.21 -13.54
C GLY A 98 -22.82 3.85 -13.45
N LYS A 99 -21.87 3.26 -12.79
CA LYS A 99 -20.47 3.69 -12.76
C LYS A 99 -19.63 2.88 -13.73
N GLU A 100 -18.84 3.57 -14.56
CA GLU A 100 -17.88 2.94 -15.45
C GLU A 100 -16.56 2.69 -14.73
N GLU A 101 -16.53 1.66 -13.86
CA GLU A 101 -15.34 1.32 -13.04
C GLU A 101 -14.30 0.49 -13.81
N VAL A 102 -14.56 0.16 -15.07
CA VAL A 102 -13.62 -0.63 -15.87
C VAL A 102 -12.35 0.15 -16.19
N VAL A 103 -11.22 -0.51 -16.11
CA VAL A 103 -9.93 0.06 -16.47
C VAL A 103 -9.86 0.16 -17.99
N LYS A 104 -9.75 1.38 -18.54
CA LYS A 104 -9.73 1.63 -19.99
C LYS A 104 -8.37 1.38 -20.62
N GLU A 105 -7.32 1.83 -19.94
CA GLU A 105 -5.96 1.81 -20.46
C GLU A 105 -4.95 1.50 -19.34
N ASN A 106 -3.73 1.12 -19.73
CA ASN A 106 -2.66 0.80 -18.79
C ASN A 106 -1.95 2.07 -18.28
N PHE A 107 -2.70 3.12 -17.95
CA PHE A 107 -2.17 4.37 -17.44
C PHE A 107 -2.47 4.55 -15.95
N LEU A 108 -1.49 5.11 -15.27
CA LEU A 108 -1.63 5.59 -13.92
C LEU A 108 -1.69 7.11 -13.94
N LEU A 109 -2.77 7.72 -13.44
CA LEU A 109 -2.81 9.15 -13.21
C LEU A 109 -1.81 9.52 -12.11
N THR A 110 -0.82 10.31 -12.44
CA THR A 110 0.28 10.66 -11.52
C THR A 110 0.20 12.08 -10.98
N SER A 111 -0.40 13.01 -11.72
CA SER A 111 -0.66 14.38 -11.28
C SER A 111 -1.80 15.00 -12.06
N LEU A 112 -2.44 16.00 -11.46
CA LEU A 112 -3.43 16.85 -12.11
C LEU A 112 -3.11 18.31 -11.76
N GLU A 113 -2.76 19.09 -12.77
CA GLU A 113 -2.26 20.45 -12.59
C GLU A 113 -3.16 21.49 -13.25
N HIS A 114 -3.45 22.59 -12.56
CA HIS A 114 -4.09 23.74 -13.15
C HIS A 114 -3.02 24.66 -13.77
N ARG A 115 -3.09 24.84 -15.09
CA ARG A 115 -2.22 25.79 -15.79
C ARG A 115 -2.84 27.18 -15.78
N ARG A 116 -2.36 28.07 -14.92
CA ARG A 116 -2.65 29.50 -15.04
C ARG A 116 -1.63 30.13 -16.02
N ASN A 117 -2.14 30.79 -17.07
CA ASN A 117 -1.34 31.59 -18.03
C ASN A 117 -0.25 30.85 -18.85
N LYS A 118 -0.45 29.56 -19.20
CA LYS A 118 0.49 28.77 -20.03
C LYS A 118 1.91 28.62 -19.45
N ILE A 119 2.19 29.12 -18.27
CA ILE A 119 3.47 28.93 -17.58
C ILE A 119 3.30 27.74 -16.63
N LYS A 120 4.19 26.77 -16.72
CA LYS A 120 4.27 25.65 -15.76
C LYS A 120 4.82 26.24 -14.45
N GLU A 121 3.93 26.65 -13.52
CA GLU A 121 4.33 27.37 -12.31
C GLU A 121 5.13 26.52 -11.33
N GLN A 122 4.96 25.21 -11.35
CA GLN A 122 5.68 24.31 -10.43
C GLN A 122 5.78 22.90 -11.02
N GLU A 123 6.95 22.34 -10.97
CA GLU A 123 7.14 20.92 -11.24
C GLU A 123 6.85 20.13 -9.94
N TRP A 124 5.81 19.29 -9.97
CA TRP A 124 5.48 18.45 -8.83
C TRP A 124 6.60 17.42 -8.60
N VAL A 125 7.22 17.49 -7.43
CA VAL A 125 8.19 16.49 -7.00
C VAL A 125 7.41 15.30 -6.47
N ARG A 126 7.40 14.20 -7.22
CA ARG A 126 6.72 12.98 -6.79
C ARG A 126 7.66 12.12 -5.93
N PRO A 127 7.16 11.50 -4.84
CA PRO A 127 7.86 10.44 -4.13
C PRO A 127 8.28 9.30 -5.07
N GLU A 128 9.42 8.67 -4.83
CA GLU A 128 9.84 7.48 -5.58
C GLU A 128 9.08 6.24 -5.11
N THR A 129 8.73 6.23 -3.83
CA THR A 129 7.92 5.15 -3.26
C THR A 129 6.47 5.28 -3.69
N PRO A 130 5.83 4.17 -4.09
CA PRO A 130 4.42 4.17 -4.44
C PRO A 130 3.54 4.54 -3.24
N LEU A 131 2.62 5.50 -3.40
CA LEU A 131 1.68 5.94 -2.35
C LEU A 131 0.77 4.81 -1.82
N THR A 132 0.64 3.72 -2.57
CA THR A 132 -0.24 2.58 -2.27
C THR A 132 0.45 1.45 -1.50
N ARG A 133 1.75 1.58 -1.18
CA ARG A 133 2.54 0.52 -0.53
C ARG A 133 3.28 1.05 0.68
N SER A 134 3.37 0.21 1.71
CA SER A 134 4.35 0.41 2.77
C SER A 134 5.75 0.12 2.23
N PHE A 135 6.71 0.93 2.64
CA PHE A 135 8.10 0.81 2.21
C PHE A 135 9.03 0.76 3.42
N LEU A 136 10.12 0.00 3.29
CA LEU A 136 11.17 -0.06 4.29
C LEU A 136 12.46 0.48 3.67
N PHE A 137 13.02 1.54 4.23
CA PHE A 137 14.29 2.10 3.80
C PHE A 137 15.44 1.37 4.50
N THR A 138 16.26 0.67 3.73
CA THR A 138 17.40 -0.11 4.25
C THR A 138 18.70 0.68 4.23
N ASN A 139 18.69 1.88 3.67
CA ASN A 139 19.87 2.73 3.48
C ASN A 139 20.93 2.10 2.52
N ASP A 140 20.48 1.18 1.65
CA ASP A 140 21.32 0.63 0.58
C ASP A 140 21.60 1.72 -0.46
N LYS A 141 22.80 1.69 -1.06
CA LYS A 141 23.21 2.66 -2.09
C LYS A 141 22.40 2.55 -3.39
N ALA A 142 21.72 1.44 -3.62
CA ALA A 142 20.87 1.19 -4.78
C ALA A 142 19.44 1.70 -4.63
N GLU A 143 19.03 2.09 -3.42
CA GLU A 143 17.67 2.54 -3.11
C GLU A 143 17.65 4.04 -2.74
N ALA A 144 16.47 4.65 -2.89
CA ALA A 144 16.27 6.01 -2.41
C ALA A 144 16.58 6.12 -0.93
N SER A 145 17.37 7.12 -0.52
CA SER A 145 17.63 7.34 0.90
C SER A 145 16.36 7.85 1.60
N MET A 146 16.19 7.50 2.88
CA MET A 146 15.09 8.03 3.67
C MET A 146 15.03 9.56 3.66
N ALA A 147 16.19 10.23 3.64
CA ALA A 147 16.25 11.69 3.60
C ALA A 147 15.75 12.26 2.27
N SER A 148 16.13 11.67 1.13
CA SER A 148 15.67 12.13 -0.18
C SER A 148 14.17 11.86 -0.38
N GLU A 149 13.67 10.75 0.10
CA GLU A 149 12.25 10.43 0.00
C GLU A 149 11.41 11.34 0.91
N LEU A 150 11.85 11.56 2.15
CA LEU A 150 11.18 12.49 3.06
C LEU A 150 11.14 13.92 2.48
N SER A 151 12.22 14.37 1.81
CA SER A 151 12.25 15.64 1.09
C SER A 151 11.16 15.70 0.00
N ARG A 152 11.03 14.63 -0.80
CA ARG A 152 10.02 14.55 -1.85
C ARG A 152 8.60 14.53 -1.28
N GLU A 153 8.37 13.77 -0.22
CA GLU A 153 7.09 13.73 0.50
C GLU A 153 6.69 15.11 1.05
N ILE A 154 7.64 15.83 1.67
CA ILE A 154 7.41 17.20 2.15
C ILE A 154 7.04 18.13 0.99
N LEU A 155 7.75 18.04 -0.13
CA LEU A 155 7.53 18.91 -1.28
C LEU A 155 6.26 18.58 -2.06
N SER A 156 5.73 17.38 -1.96
CA SER A 156 4.49 16.95 -2.63
C SER A 156 3.23 17.06 -1.78
N SER A 157 3.36 17.26 -0.47
CA SER A 157 2.23 17.31 0.47
C SER A 157 1.54 18.67 0.52
N ASP A 158 0.25 18.70 0.85
CA ASP A 158 -0.50 19.91 1.20
C ASP A 158 -0.55 20.13 2.71
N ARG A 159 -0.46 19.04 3.47
CA ARG A 159 -0.47 19.04 4.93
C ARG A 159 0.48 17.98 5.47
N ILE A 160 1.20 18.36 6.52
CA ILE A 160 2.13 17.49 7.23
C ILE A 160 1.80 17.49 8.73
N ASP A 161 1.60 16.30 9.27
CA ASP A 161 1.44 16.06 10.71
C ASP A 161 2.61 15.19 11.20
N PHE A 162 3.52 15.76 11.98
CA PHE A 162 4.60 15.02 12.64
C PHE A 162 4.18 14.64 14.07
N LEU A 163 4.22 13.36 14.36
CA LEU A 163 4.15 12.83 15.72
C LEU A 163 5.49 12.17 16.04
N VAL A 164 6.31 12.82 16.85
CA VAL A 164 7.69 12.39 17.14
C VAL A 164 7.97 12.47 18.64
N SER A 165 8.66 11.47 19.16
CA SER A 165 9.02 11.43 20.57
C SER A 165 10.02 12.52 20.98
N PHE A 166 10.95 12.85 20.10
CA PHE A 166 11.94 13.93 20.31
C PHE A 166 12.47 14.42 18.97
N ILE A 167 12.93 15.68 18.95
CA ILE A 167 13.53 16.31 17.78
C ILE A 167 14.99 16.62 18.09
N LYS A 168 15.89 16.06 17.27
CA LYS A 168 17.31 16.46 17.28
C LYS A 168 17.53 17.51 16.18
N PHE A 169 18.23 18.58 16.54
CA PHE A 169 18.54 19.67 15.60
C PHE A 169 19.29 19.16 14.35
N SER A 170 20.22 18.22 14.50
CA SER A 170 20.95 17.62 13.38
C SER A 170 20.05 16.87 12.39
N GLY A 171 18.99 16.23 12.86
CA GLY A 171 17.98 15.62 11.98
C GLY A 171 17.10 16.65 11.29
N LEU A 172 16.71 17.71 12.03
CA LEU A 172 15.89 18.77 11.49
C LEU A 172 16.61 19.56 10.37
N THR A 173 17.90 19.82 10.51
CA THR A 173 18.69 20.57 9.51
C THR A 173 18.67 19.94 8.14
N MET A 174 18.50 18.63 8.03
CA MET A 174 18.45 17.92 6.74
C MET A 174 17.17 18.23 5.95
N ILE A 175 16.06 18.44 6.62
CA ILE A 175 14.73 18.66 5.99
C ILE A 175 14.23 20.10 6.13
N LEU A 176 14.94 20.93 6.90
CA LEU A 176 14.52 22.32 7.19
C LEU A 176 14.35 23.19 5.93
N PRO A 177 15.20 23.10 4.88
CA PRO A 177 14.99 23.83 3.65
C PRO A 177 13.68 23.47 2.95
N ASP A 178 13.32 22.18 2.95
CA ASP A 178 12.10 21.70 2.32
C ASP A 178 10.84 22.06 3.13
N LEU A 179 10.93 22.01 4.45
CA LEU A 179 9.86 22.49 5.34
C LEU A 179 9.61 24.00 5.17
N ARG A 180 10.67 24.82 4.98
CA ARG A 180 10.51 26.23 4.68
C ARG A 180 9.77 26.45 3.37
N ARG A 181 10.22 25.81 2.29
CA ARG A 181 9.54 25.86 0.97
C ARG A 181 8.10 25.42 1.08
N PHE A 182 7.84 24.34 1.84
CA PHE A 182 6.50 23.83 2.08
C PHE A 182 5.60 24.87 2.77
N THR A 183 6.07 25.51 3.83
CA THR A 183 5.30 26.54 4.55
C THR A 183 5.16 27.85 3.75
N GLU A 184 6.19 28.26 3.02
CA GLU A 184 6.16 29.45 2.15
C GLU A 184 5.11 29.34 1.03
N ARG A 185 4.86 28.13 0.52
CA ARG A 185 3.80 27.89 -0.46
C ARG A 185 2.41 27.71 0.15
N GLY A 186 2.26 27.87 1.48
CA GLY A 186 0.98 27.76 2.19
C GLY A 186 0.65 26.37 2.75
N GLY A 187 1.59 25.43 2.74
CA GLY A 187 1.43 24.12 3.33
C GLY A 187 1.20 24.17 4.84
N GLN A 188 0.36 23.27 5.34
CA GLN A 188 -0.01 23.20 6.76
C GLN A 188 0.90 22.22 7.50
N LEU A 189 1.69 22.73 8.44
CA LEU A 189 2.57 21.92 9.28
C LEU A 189 2.06 21.87 10.71
N ARG A 190 1.90 20.65 11.23
CA ARG A 190 1.63 20.41 12.64
C ARG A 190 2.66 19.45 13.22
N VAL A 191 3.23 19.81 14.36
CA VAL A 191 4.24 18.97 15.04
C VAL A 191 3.77 18.72 16.47
N ILE A 192 3.70 17.45 16.84
CA ILE A 192 3.44 16.99 18.20
C ILE A 192 4.68 16.26 18.69
N THR A 193 5.29 16.75 19.75
CA THR A 193 6.49 16.16 20.35
C THR A 193 6.41 16.20 21.86
N THR A 194 7.23 15.43 22.54
CA THR A 194 7.33 15.43 24.00
C THR A 194 8.45 16.35 24.49
N THR A 195 8.28 16.89 25.67
CA THR A 195 9.29 17.69 26.40
C THR A 195 10.15 16.83 27.35
N TYR A 196 10.05 15.52 27.28
CA TYR A 196 10.60 14.58 28.26
C TYR A 196 12.11 14.71 28.52
N MET A 197 12.90 15.27 27.61
CA MET A 197 14.35 15.35 27.75
C MET A 197 14.85 16.70 28.26
N GLY A 198 14.01 17.61 28.71
CA GLY A 198 14.42 18.86 29.40
C GLY A 198 15.44 19.75 28.67
N LEU A 199 15.62 19.57 27.36
CA LEU A 199 16.50 20.43 26.57
C LEU A 199 15.80 21.76 26.31
N PRO A 200 16.42 22.90 26.66
CA PRO A 200 15.84 24.21 26.36
C PRO A 200 15.70 24.32 24.85
N MET A 201 14.48 24.54 24.37
CA MET A 201 14.27 24.89 22.98
C MET A 201 14.96 26.24 22.71
N PRO A 202 15.79 26.35 21.68
CA PRO A 202 16.21 27.67 21.25
C PRO A 202 14.96 28.44 20.81
N ARG A 203 14.77 29.63 21.37
CA ARG A 203 13.70 30.52 20.90
C ARG A 203 14.02 30.90 19.44
N LEU A 204 13.08 30.60 18.57
CA LEU A 204 13.09 31.07 17.18
C LEU A 204 12.89 32.57 17.12
#